data_3e95f559b8c1e9f02106a8ce6d1a0da6
#
_entry.id   3e95f559b8c1e9f02106a8ce6d1a0da6
#
_cell.length_a   1.000
_cell.length_b   1.000
_cell.length_c   1.000
_cell.angle_alpha   90.00
_cell.angle_beta   90.00
_cell.angle_gamma   90.00
#
_symmetry.space_group_name_H-M   'P 1'
#
loop_
_entity.id
_entity.type
_entity.pdbx_description
1 polymer ?
#
loop_
_entity_poly.entity_id
_entity_poly.type
_entity_poly.pdbx_seq_one_letter_code
_entity_poly.pdbx_strand_id
1 'polypeptide(L)'
;IVNGGQTTASIYHTWDKDKADISNIFVQMKISVIKKADSYSEIVSRISQYANTQNKVNNADFSANNPILIELEKISRRSFSPITPQRNIPTIWFFERANGQYKNMRLRDGFTPSRAKQFDLKYPKKQMFKKTDLAKFVNSYGEIQEGKKLTIGPHIVVRGNEKNYAQFINYNLPKKVTGIYFEDVIAKFILFR
;
A
#
# COMPACT_ATOMS: atom_id res chain seq x y z
N ILE A 1 14.00 5.78 -7.77
CA ILE A 1 14.58 4.42 -7.74
C ILE A 1 13.48 3.46 -8.19
N VAL A 2 13.71 2.73 -9.25
CA VAL A 2 12.74 1.75 -9.81
C VAL A 2 12.96 0.36 -9.19
N ASN A 3 14.19 0.02 -8.88
CA ASN A 3 14.59 -1.21 -8.20
C ASN A 3 15.79 -0.92 -7.27
N GLY A 4 16.00 -1.75 -6.25
CA GLY A 4 17.12 -1.61 -5.32
C GLY A 4 16.80 -0.80 -4.06
N GLY A 5 15.56 -0.35 -3.85
CA GLY A 5 15.16 0.42 -2.67
C GLY A 5 15.44 -0.28 -1.35
N GLN A 6 15.28 -1.60 -1.29
CA GLN A 6 15.60 -2.38 -0.08
C GLN A 6 17.11 -2.41 0.19
N THR A 7 17.93 -2.61 -0.83
CA THR A 7 19.39 -2.58 -0.71
C THR A 7 19.87 -1.22 -0.22
N THR A 8 19.36 -0.14 -0.84
CA THR A 8 19.68 1.24 -0.44
C THR A 8 19.27 1.51 1.01
N ALA A 9 18.08 1.09 1.40
CA ALA A 9 17.58 1.26 2.77
C ALA A 9 18.43 0.45 3.79
N SER A 10 18.84 -0.77 3.43
CA SER A 10 19.68 -1.59 4.29
C SER A 10 21.07 -0.96 4.49
N ILE A 11 21.70 -0.50 3.41
CA ILE A 11 23.00 0.18 3.48
C ILE A 11 22.90 1.45 4.33
N TYR A 12 21.86 2.27 4.08
CA TYR A 12 21.60 3.46 4.87
C TYR A 12 21.39 3.14 6.35
N HIS A 13 20.61 2.11 6.67
CA HIS A 13 20.35 1.69 8.04
C HIS A 13 21.65 1.27 8.75
N THR A 14 22.48 0.46 8.08
CA THR A 14 23.75 -0.01 8.61
C THR A 14 24.71 1.17 8.87
N TRP A 15 24.76 2.13 7.96
CA TRP A 15 25.55 3.34 8.14
C TRP A 15 24.99 4.25 9.25
N ASP A 16 23.70 4.54 9.24
CA ASP A 16 23.08 5.53 10.14
C ASP A 16 22.82 4.96 11.55
N LYS A 17 22.33 3.74 11.65
CA LYS A 17 21.95 3.12 12.92
C LYS A 17 23.09 2.34 13.57
N ASP A 18 23.72 1.50 12.79
CA ASP A 18 24.78 0.63 13.32
C ASP A 18 26.15 1.31 13.33
N LYS A 19 26.23 2.54 12.72
CA LYS A 19 27.47 3.32 12.57
C LYS A 19 28.62 2.52 11.95
N ALA A 20 28.26 1.54 11.11
CA ALA A 20 29.25 0.68 10.46
C ALA A 20 29.97 1.43 9.32
N ASP A 21 31.22 1.10 9.11
CA ASP A 21 32.00 1.59 7.97
C ASP A 21 31.49 0.94 6.67
N ILE A 22 30.96 1.75 5.77
CA ILE A 22 30.47 1.32 4.46
C ILE A 22 31.40 1.73 3.30
N SER A 23 32.61 2.25 3.59
CA SER A 23 33.52 2.78 2.57
C SER A 23 33.96 1.74 1.52
N ASN A 24 33.92 0.46 1.85
CA ASN A 24 34.24 -0.65 0.96
C ASN A 24 33.04 -1.36 0.35
N ILE A 25 31.83 -0.78 0.50
CA ILE A 25 30.63 -1.32 -0.11
C ILE A 25 30.41 -0.68 -1.47
N PHE A 26 30.44 -1.49 -2.52
CA PHE A 26 30.17 -1.08 -3.89
C PHE A 26 28.87 -1.67 -4.38
N VAL A 27 28.01 -0.84 -4.98
CA VAL A 27 26.73 -1.27 -5.53
C VAL A 27 26.69 -0.97 -7.02
N GLN A 28 26.44 -2.00 -7.81
CA GLN A 28 26.22 -1.81 -9.24
C GLN A 28 24.92 -1.05 -9.48
N MET A 29 24.98 0.03 -10.23
CA MET A 29 23.83 0.86 -10.55
C MET A 29 23.64 0.97 -12.06
N LYS A 30 22.37 0.79 -12.51
CA LYS A 30 21.95 1.05 -13.89
C LYS A 30 21.12 2.32 -13.92
N ILE A 31 21.62 3.33 -14.62
CA ILE A 31 20.92 4.60 -14.83
C ILE A 31 20.27 4.59 -16.21
N SER A 32 18.97 4.87 -16.27
CA SER A 32 18.23 5.02 -17.52
C SER A 32 17.76 6.47 -17.67
N VAL A 33 18.19 7.13 -18.73
CA VAL A 33 17.79 8.52 -19.06
C VAL A 33 16.63 8.48 -20.05
N ILE A 34 15.48 9.00 -19.63
CA ILE A 34 14.29 9.07 -20.46
C ILE A 34 14.23 10.45 -21.12
N LYS A 35 14.32 10.48 -22.46
CA LYS A 35 14.35 11.74 -23.24
C LYS A 35 12.97 12.32 -23.54
N LYS A 36 11.88 11.53 -23.45
CA LYS A 36 10.50 11.97 -23.73
C LYS A 36 9.67 11.95 -22.46
N ALA A 37 9.20 13.11 -22.03
CA ALA A 37 8.40 13.28 -20.80
C ALA A 37 7.03 12.57 -20.88
N ASP A 38 6.39 12.56 -22.06
CA ASP A 38 5.02 12.03 -22.24
C ASP A 38 4.91 10.51 -22.01
N SER A 39 6.03 9.78 -22.13
CA SER A 39 6.08 8.32 -21.94
C SER A 39 6.70 7.93 -20.59
N TYR A 40 6.99 8.89 -19.72
CA TYR A 40 7.77 8.63 -18.51
C TYR A 40 7.14 7.54 -17.61
N SER A 41 5.87 7.68 -17.31
CA SER A 41 5.17 6.78 -16.41
C SER A 41 5.05 5.35 -16.98
N GLU A 42 4.84 5.22 -18.29
CA GLU A 42 4.78 3.94 -18.98
C GLU A 42 6.15 3.25 -19.01
N ILE A 43 7.20 4.00 -19.34
CA ILE A 43 8.57 3.47 -19.39
C ILE A 43 9.03 3.04 -18.00
N VAL A 44 8.78 3.84 -16.95
CA VAL A 44 9.10 3.48 -15.57
C VAL A 44 8.37 2.22 -15.14
N SER A 45 7.08 2.09 -15.50
CA SER A 45 6.29 0.88 -15.22
C SER A 45 6.88 -0.35 -15.89
N ARG A 46 7.22 -0.27 -17.18
CA ARG A 46 7.85 -1.37 -17.94
C ARG A 46 9.22 -1.74 -17.38
N ILE A 47 10.07 -0.78 -17.07
CA ILE A 47 11.40 -1.05 -16.47
C ILE A 47 11.22 -1.76 -15.13
N SER A 48 10.28 -1.30 -14.29
CA SER A 48 9.98 -1.94 -13.01
C SER A 48 9.50 -3.38 -13.20
N GLN A 49 8.63 -3.61 -14.16
CA GLN A 49 8.13 -4.95 -14.50
C GLN A 49 9.25 -5.89 -14.92
N TYR A 50 10.08 -5.50 -15.87
CA TYR A 50 11.16 -6.35 -16.40
C TYR A 50 12.32 -6.54 -15.41
N ALA A 51 12.67 -5.52 -14.63
CA ALA A 51 13.75 -5.63 -13.65
C ALA A 51 13.41 -6.54 -12.46
N ASN A 52 12.13 -6.71 -12.15
CA ASN A 52 11.66 -7.49 -11.01
C ASN A 52 11.14 -8.91 -11.37
N THR A 53 11.14 -9.29 -12.66
CA THR A 53 10.68 -10.63 -13.10
C THR A 53 11.55 -11.77 -12.55
N GLN A 54 12.75 -11.51 -12.08
CA GLN A 54 13.61 -12.52 -11.46
C GLN A 54 13.22 -12.89 -10.02
N ASN A 55 12.55 -11.99 -9.31
CA ASN A 55 11.91 -12.28 -8.03
C ASN A 55 10.41 -12.44 -8.29
N LYS A 56 9.73 -13.36 -7.61
CA LYS A 56 8.26 -13.50 -7.65
C LYS A 56 7.59 -12.19 -7.23
N VAL A 57 7.64 -11.17 -8.09
CA VAL A 57 7.00 -9.89 -7.84
C VAL A 57 5.55 -10.04 -8.26
N ASN A 58 4.68 -9.84 -7.30
CA ASN A 58 3.25 -9.89 -7.49
C ASN A 58 2.83 -8.73 -8.42
N ASN A 59 1.98 -8.98 -9.42
CA ASN A 59 1.41 -7.94 -10.29
C ASN A 59 0.85 -6.74 -9.51
N ALA A 60 0.39 -6.99 -8.29
CA ALA A 60 -0.01 -5.95 -7.36
C ALA A 60 1.12 -4.94 -7.04
N ASP A 61 2.38 -5.34 -7.05
CA ASP A 61 3.48 -4.44 -6.66
C ASP A 61 3.78 -3.38 -7.72
N PHE A 62 3.51 -3.67 -9.00
CA PHE A 62 3.69 -2.71 -10.10
C PHE A 62 2.73 -1.51 -10.03
N SER A 63 1.57 -1.70 -9.47
CA SER A 63 0.56 -0.66 -9.32
C SER A 63 0.76 0.25 -8.10
N ALA A 64 1.82 0.03 -7.30
CA ALA A 64 2.08 0.85 -6.12
C ALA A 64 2.18 2.35 -6.44
N ASN A 65 2.59 2.72 -7.65
CA ASN A 65 2.70 4.10 -8.11
C ASN A 65 1.43 4.64 -8.80
N ASN A 66 0.31 3.88 -8.76
CA ASN A 66 -0.94 4.36 -9.30
C ASN A 66 -1.42 5.62 -8.55
N PRO A 67 -1.73 6.73 -9.25
CA PRO A 67 -2.14 7.99 -8.64
C PRO A 67 -3.35 7.87 -7.70
N ILE A 68 -4.31 7.00 -8.04
CA ILE A 68 -5.50 6.73 -7.23
C ILE A 68 -5.11 6.09 -5.89
N LEU A 69 -4.19 5.12 -5.91
CA LEU A 69 -3.72 4.48 -4.68
C LEU A 69 -2.85 5.41 -3.83
N ILE A 70 -2.10 6.32 -4.46
CA ILE A 70 -1.36 7.38 -3.75
C ILE A 70 -2.33 8.31 -3.03
N GLU A 71 -3.39 8.74 -3.71
CA GLU A 71 -4.38 9.62 -3.10
C GLU A 71 -5.15 8.92 -1.97
N LEU A 72 -5.51 7.65 -2.16
CA LEU A 72 -6.12 6.83 -1.11
C LEU A 72 -5.22 6.71 0.14
N GLU A 73 -3.92 6.55 -0.06
CA GLU A 73 -2.95 6.55 1.03
C GLU A 73 -2.97 7.88 1.80
N LYS A 74 -2.95 9.01 1.11
CA LYS A 74 -3.01 10.34 1.73
C LYS A 74 -4.30 10.54 2.55
N ILE A 75 -5.44 10.12 1.99
CA ILE A 75 -6.73 10.20 2.68
C ILE A 75 -6.70 9.32 3.93
N SER A 76 -6.21 8.08 3.83
CA SER A 76 -6.14 7.17 4.97
C SER A 76 -5.38 7.77 6.17
N ARG A 77 -4.31 8.54 5.91
CA ARG A 77 -3.50 9.18 6.97
C ARG A 77 -4.22 10.35 7.67
N ARG A 78 -5.33 10.83 7.10
CA ARG A 78 -6.15 11.92 7.64
C ARG A 78 -7.51 11.44 8.15
N SER A 79 -7.81 10.14 7.97
CA SER A 79 -9.07 9.54 8.38
C SER A 79 -8.94 8.97 9.78
N PHE A 80 -9.74 9.51 10.69
CA PHE A 80 -9.76 9.10 12.09
C PHE A 80 -10.91 8.13 12.34
N SER A 81 -10.68 7.15 13.22
CA SER A 81 -11.77 6.36 13.75
C SER A 81 -12.44 7.10 14.91
N PRO A 82 -13.75 6.92 15.13
CA PRO A 82 -14.43 7.50 16.26
C PRO A 82 -13.81 7.10 17.60
N ILE A 83 -13.93 7.99 18.57
CA ILE A 83 -13.62 7.72 19.97
C ILE A 83 -14.67 6.73 20.50
N THR A 84 -14.25 5.74 21.24
CA THR A 84 -15.14 4.77 21.89
C THR A 84 -15.00 4.86 23.42
N PRO A 85 -15.98 4.38 24.20
CA PRO A 85 -15.86 4.37 25.67
C PRO A 85 -14.60 3.67 26.19
N GLN A 86 -14.10 2.67 25.45
CA GLN A 86 -12.90 1.91 25.78
C GLN A 86 -11.62 2.60 25.32
N ARG A 87 -11.72 3.67 24.54
CA ARG A 87 -10.56 4.34 23.93
C ARG A 87 -10.85 5.82 23.73
N ASN A 88 -10.28 6.65 24.61
CA ASN A 88 -10.45 8.11 24.62
C ASN A 88 -9.62 8.86 23.57
N ILE A 89 -8.86 8.15 22.72
CA ILE A 89 -7.98 8.75 21.72
C ILE A 89 -8.41 8.29 20.33
N PRO A 90 -8.62 9.21 19.37
CA PRO A 90 -8.89 8.83 17.99
C PRO A 90 -7.67 8.12 17.40
N THR A 91 -7.89 7.12 16.61
CA THR A 91 -6.85 6.38 15.90
C THR A 91 -6.94 6.65 14.42
N ILE A 92 -5.86 6.42 13.70
CA ILE A 92 -5.75 6.71 12.27
C ILE A 92 -5.75 5.39 11.50
N TRP A 93 -6.53 5.35 10.43
CA TRP A 93 -6.53 4.26 9.49
C TRP A 93 -5.22 4.20 8.70
N PHE A 94 -4.75 2.98 8.41
CA PHE A 94 -3.50 2.79 7.70
C PHE A 94 -3.70 1.94 6.45
N PHE A 95 -3.80 2.59 5.29
CA PHE A 95 -3.73 1.89 4.01
C PHE A 95 -2.27 1.70 3.60
N GLU A 96 -1.83 0.44 3.47
CA GLU A 96 -0.51 0.06 3.02
C GLU A 96 -0.51 -0.14 1.50
N ARG A 97 -0.09 0.88 0.77
CA ARG A 97 -0.02 0.89 -0.69
C ARG A 97 1.19 0.08 -1.20
N ALA A 98 2.33 0.23 -0.57
CA ALA A 98 3.54 -0.53 -0.86
C ALA A 98 3.87 -1.44 0.34
N ASN A 99 4.31 -2.66 0.03
CA ASN A 99 4.62 -3.65 1.06
C ASN A 99 5.66 -3.13 2.05
N GLY A 100 5.38 -3.29 3.33
CA GLY A 100 6.28 -2.92 4.41
C GLY A 100 6.20 -1.47 4.87
N GLN A 101 5.35 -0.62 4.28
CA GLN A 101 5.22 0.79 4.71
C GLN A 101 4.88 0.92 6.19
N TYR A 102 3.96 0.11 6.70
CA TYR A 102 3.58 0.13 8.11
C TYR A 102 4.78 -0.21 9.01
N LYS A 103 5.48 -1.30 8.68
CA LYS A 103 6.65 -1.73 9.43
C LYS A 103 7.77 -0.68 9.42
N ASN A 104 8.05 -0.13 8.25
CA ASN A 104 9.11 0.89 8.09
C ASN A 104 8.76 2.18 8.83
N MET A 105 7.51 2.63 8.76
CA MET A 105 7.06 3.80 9.51
C MET A 105 7.13 3.57 11.03
N ARG A 106 6.73 2.37 11.48
CA ARG A 106 6.83 1.98 12.89
C ARG A 106 8.28 1.96 13.38
N LEU A 107 9.22 1.46 12.58
CA LEU A 107 10.64 1.45 12.93
C LEU A 107 11.22 2.87 12.97
N ARG A 108 10.85 3.72 12.02
CA ARG A 108 11.31 5.10 11.96
C ARG A 108 10.79 5.94 13.12
N ASP A 109 9.46 5.90 13.34
CA ASP A 109 8.78 6.79 14.29
C ASP A 109 8.75 6.19 15.70
N GLY A 110 8.86 4.87 15.83
CA GLY A 110 8.84 4.09 17.06
C GLY A 110 10.22 3.56 17.50
N PHE A 111 11.27 4.34 17.30
CA PHE A 111 12.66 3.91 17.57
C PHE A 111 12.99 3.69 19.05
N THR A 112 12.12 4.08 19.98
CA THR A 112 12.22 3.72 21.41
C THR A 112 10.96 2.93 21.82
N PRO A 113 11.03 2.11 22.89
CA PRO A 113 9.86 1.37 23.37
C PRO A 113 8.63 2.25 23.64
N SER A 114 8.82 3.43 24.22
CA SER A 114 7.73 4.41 24.49
C SER A 114 7.11 4.91 23.18
N ARG A 115 7.94 5.32 22.21
CA ARG A 115 7.45 5.79 20.91
C ARG A 115 6.81 4.68 20.09
N ALA A 116 7.33 3.46 20.17
CA ALA A 116 6.70 2.30 19.53
C ALA A 116 5.28 2.07 20.08
N LYS A 117 5.09 2.17 21.40
CA LYS A 117 3.77 2.10 22.03
C LYS A 117 2.84 3.24 21.58
N GLN A 118 3.36 4.46 21.49
CA GLN A 118 2.58 5.61 20.97
C GLN A 118 2.19 5.42 19.50
N PHE A 119 3.10 4.89 18.66
CA PHE A 119 2.80 4.55 17.28
C PHE A 119 1.68 3.50 17.19
N ASP A 120 1.78 2.42 17.96
CA ASP A 120 0.80 1.33 17.97
C ASP A 120 -0.58 1.81 18.47
N LEU A 121 -0.62 2.77 19.41
CA LEU A 121 -1.85 3.42 19.85
C LEU A 121 -2.46 4.29 18.74
N LYS A 122 -1.64 5.06 18.03
CA LYS A 122 -2.08 5.96 16.96
C LYS A 122 -2.51 5.21 15.70
N TYR A 123 -1.77 4.17 15.34
CA TYR A 123 -1.99 3.32 14.16
C TYR A 123 -2.18 1.86 14.56
N PRO A 124 -3.33 1.48 15.12
CA PRO A 124 -3.55 0.10 15.53
C PRO A 124 -3.44 -0.84 14.33
N LYS A 125 -2.72 -1.95 14.49
CA LYS A 125 -2.55 -2.95 13.42
C LYS A 125 -3.88 -3.51 12.92
N LYS A 126 -4.92 -3.51 13.75
CA LYS A 126 -6.29 -3.90 13.37
C LYS A 126 -6.94 -2.95 12.36
N GLN A 127 -6.45 -1.73 12.25
CA GLN A 127 -6.93 -0.71 11.29
C GLN A 127 -5.99 -0.55 10.09
N MET A 128 -5.05 -1.47 9.92
CA MET A 128 -4.18 -1.53 8.78
C MET A 128 -4.71 -2.56 7.77
N PHE A 129 -4.73 -2.18 6.51
CA PHE A 129 -5.03 -3.06 5.39
C PHE A 129 -4.16 -2.73 4.18
N LYS A 130 -3.90 -3.75 3.38
CA LYS A 130 -3.06 -3.66 2.18
C LYS A 130 -3.91 -3.42 0.93
N LYS A 131 -3.27 -3.03 -0.17
CA LYS A 131 -3.92 -2.90 -1.48
C LYS A 131 -4.60 -4.19 -1.96
N THR A 132 -4.05 -5.35 -1.61
CA THR A 132 -4.66 -6.66 -1.92
C THR A 132 -5.91 -6.95 -1.08
N ASP A 133 -5.94 -6.43 0.14
CA ASP A 133 -7.12 -6.53 1.00
C ASP A 133 -8.20 -5.55 0.51
N LEU A 134 -7.81 -4.31 0.16
CA LEU A 134 -8.70 -3.34 -0.49
C LEU A 134 -9.40 -3.96 -1.69
N ALA A 135 -8.66 -4.64 -2.56
CA ALA A 135 -9.23 -5.31 -3.72
C ALA A 135 -10.30 -6.35 -3.35
N LYS A 136 -10.08 -7.11 -2.27
CA LYS A 136 -11.08 -8.07 -1.78
C LYS A 136 -12.33 -7.36 -1.27
N PHE A 137 -12.17 -6.31 -0.47
CA PHE A 137 -13.32 -5.58 0.10
C PHE A 137 -14.17 -4.98 -1.01
N VAL A 138 -13.53 -4.25 -1.95
CA VAL A 138 -14.24 -3.58 -3.03
C VAL A 138 -14.90 -4.59 -3.96
N ASN A 139 -14.21 -5.65 -4.36
CA ASN A 139 -14.77 -6.65 -5.25
C ASN A 139 -15.94 -7.43 -4.61
N SER A 140 -15.89 -7.67 -3.29
CA SER A 140 -16.94 -8.42 -2.58
C SER A 140 -18.23 -7.62 -2.45
N TYR A 141 -18.15 -6.30 -2.44
CA TYR A 141 -19.29 -5.40 -2.27
C TYR A 141 -19.46 -4.42 -3.46
N GLY A 142 -18.85 -4.77 -4.60
CA GLY A 142 -18.97 -4.00 -5.84
C GLY A 142 -20.24 -4.34 -6.61
N GLU A 143 -20.64 -3.44 -7.51
CA GLU A 143 -21.70 -3.72 -8.47
C GLU A 143 -21.18 -4.60 -9.62
N ILE A 144 -22.01 -5.54 -10.07
CA ILE A 144 -21.73 -6.32 -11.28
C ILE A 144 -22.25 -5.51 -12.46
N GLN A 145 -21.38 -5.14 -13.39
CA GLN A 145 -21.73 -4.28 -14.53
C GLN A 145 -22.87 -4.84 -15.42
N GLU A 146 -22.93 -6.14 -15.60
CA GLU A 146 -23.88 -6.76 -16.53
C GLU A 146 -25.31 -6.89 -16.04
N GLY A 147 -25.57 -6.78 -14.76
CA GLY A 147 -26.91 -7.07 -14.24
C GLY A 147 -27.37 -6.11 -13.17
N LYS A 148 -26.65 -5.05 -12.89
CA LYS A 148 -26.95 -4.14 -11.77
C LYS A 148 -27.13 -4.86 -10.44
N LYS A 149 -26.52 -6.05 -10.32
CA LYS A 149 -26.59 -6.89 -9.13
C LYS A 149 -25.39 -6.62 -8.26
N LEU A 150 -25.62 -6.30 -7.01
CA LEU A 150 -24.56 -6.20 -6.02
C LEU A 150 -23.93 -7.58 -5.78
N THR A 151 -22.60 -7.62 -5.81
CA THR A 151 -21.87 -8.77 -5.32
C THR A 151 -21.79 -8.66 -3.81
N ILE A 152 -22.50 -9.50 -3.10
CA ILE A 152 -22.58 -9.47 -1.64
C ILE A 152 -21.89 -10.70 -1.07
N GLY A 153 -20.96 -10.44 -0.16
CA GLY A 153 -20.29 -11.46 0.62
C GLY A 153 -18.98 -11.99 0.02
N PRO A 154 -18.01 -12.28 0.87
CA PRO A 154 -16.66 -12.67 0.48
C PRO A 154 -16.61 -14.03 -0.22
N HIS A 155 -17.56 -14.91 0.05
CA HIS A 155 -17.65 -16.26 -0.55
C HIS A 155 -17.86 -16.25 -2.07
N ILE A 156 -18.42 -15.16 -2.62
CA ILE A 156 -18.70 -15.05 -4.05
C ILE A 156 -17.44 -14.69 -4.85
N VAL A 157 -16.51 -13.92 -4.24
CA VAL A 157 -15.40 -13.28 -4.95
C VAL A 157 -14.04 -13.69 -4.40
N VAL A 158 -13.97 -14.48 -3.34
CA VAL A 158 -12.68 -14.88 -2.77
C VAL A 158 -11.94 -15.81 -3.72
N ARG A 159 -11.12 -15.19 -4.57
CA ARG A 159 -10.12 -15.82 -5.41
C ARG A 159 -8.74 -15.53 -4.82
N GLY A 160 -7.67 -16.05 -5.36
CA GLY A 160 -6.32 -15.67 -4.93
C GLY A 160 -6.08 -14.15 -5.00
N ASN A 161 -5.18 -13.62 -4.17
CA ASN A 161 -4.91 -12.18 -4.07
C ASN A 161 -4.64 -11.52 -5.43
N GLU A 162 -3.91 -12.18 -6.32
CA GLU A 162 -3.59 -11.67 -7.66
C GLU A 162 -4.83 -11.51 -8.53
N LYS A 163 -5.73 -12.49 -8.52
CA LYS A 163 -6.97 -12.45 -9.32
C LYS A 163 -7.92 -11.35 -8.82
N ASN A 164 -8.08 -11.22 -7.49
CA ASN A 164 -8.87 -10.13 -6.92
C ASN A 164 -8.26 -8.77 -7.24
N TYR A 165 -6.95 -8.66 -7.18
CA TYR A 165 -6.27 -7.42 -7.46
C TYR A 165 -6.36 -7.01 -8.94
N ALA A 166 -6.21 -7.95 -9.85
CA ALA A 166 -6.40 -7.72 -11.28
C ALA A 166 -7.84 -7.27 -11.60
N GLN A 167 -8.84 -7.92 -11.00
CA GLN A 167 -10.24 -7.53 -11.14
C GLN A 167 -10.49 -6.11 -10.59
N PHE A 168 -9.96 -5.78 -9.44
CA PHE A 168 -10.06 -4.45 -8.85
C PHE A 168 -9.48 -3.38 -9.77
N ILE A 169 -8.24 -3.56 -10.25
CA ILE A 169 -7.57 -2.58 -11.11
C ILE A 169 -8.31 -2.38 -12.43
N ASN A 170 -8.80 -3.46 -13.03
CA ASN A 170 -9.41 -3.40 -14.37
C ASN A 170 -10.86 -2.87 -14.35
N TYR A 171 -11.62 -3.16 -13.29
CA TYR A 171 -13.07 -2.92 -13.29
C TYR A 171 -13.57 -2.06 -12.13
N ASN A 172 -12.91 -2.09 -10.97
CA ASN A 172 -13.43 -1.49 -9.75
C ASN A 172 -12.54 -0.38 -9.19
N LEU A 173 -11.46 -0.02 -9.89
CA LEU A 173 -10.64 1.12 -9.49
C LEU A 173 -11.43 2.40 -9.75
N PRO A 174 -11.67 3.25 -8.73
CA PRO A 174 -12.43 4.47 -8.92
C PRO A 174 -11.65 5.47 -9.78
N LYS A 175 -12.36 6.29 -10.55
CA LYS A 175 -11.73 7.40 -11.32
C LYS A 175 -11.19 8.50 -10.40
N LYS A 176 -11.79 8.68 -9.23
CA LYS A 176 -11.43 9.67 -8.23
C LYS A 176 -11.67 9.12 -6.83
N VAL A 177 -10.76 9.44 -5.91
CA VAL A 177 -10.89 9.07 -4.49
C VAL A 177 -11.31 10.30 -3.69
N THR A 178 -12.28 10.12 -2.80
CA THR A 178 -12.76 11.14 -1.86
C THR A 178 -12.76 10.57 -0.45
N GLY A 179 -12.99 11.43 0.56
CA GLY A 179 -13.21 10.97 1.94
C GLY A 179 -14.38 9.98 2.03
N ILE A 180 -15.50 10.27 1.35
CA ILE A 180 -16.69 9.40 1.31
C ILE A 180 -16.35 8.02 0.73
N TYR A 181 -15.57 7.97 -0.36
CA TYR A 181 -15.11 6.70 -0.91
C TYR A 181 -14.26 5.91 0.10
N PHE A 182 -13.40 6.61 0.84
CA PHE A 182 -12.58 5.94 1.86
C PHE A 182 -13.42 5.42 3.03
N GLU A 183 -14.44 6.16 3.45
CA GLU A 183 -15.40 5.71 4.47
C GLU A 183 -16.18 4.47 4.02
N ASP A 184 -16.60 4.42 2.76
CA ASP A 184 -17.22 3.24 2.14
C ASP A 184 -16.25 2.03 2.15
N VAL A 185 -14.98 2.25 1.81
CA VAL A 185 -13.94 1.21 1.92
C VAL A 185 -13.79 0.70 3.35
N ILE A 186 -13.83 1.60 4.34
CA ILE A 186 -13.76 1.21 5.77
C ILE A 186 -14.99 0.37 6.15
N ALA A 187 -16.19 0.79 5.72
CA ALA A 187 -17.42 0.02 5.98
C ALA A 187 -17.32 -1.39 5.37
N LYS A 188 -16.87 -1.49 4.13
CA LYS A 188 -16.62 -2.78 3.47
C LYS A 188 -15.58 -3.62 4.19
N PHE A 189 -14.52 -3.01 4.68
CA PHE A 189 -13.50 -3.68 5.50
C PHE A 189 -14.08 -4.27 6.79
N ILE A 190 -14.92 -3.51 7.49
CA ILE A 190 -15.56 -3.96 8.73
C ILE A 190 -16.51 -5.13 8.47
N LEU A 191 -17.30 -5.05 7.40
CA LEU A 191 -18.25 -6.10 7.01
C LEU A 191 -17.55 -7.37 6.48
N PHE A 192 -16.37 -7.23 5.89
CA PHE A 192 -15.60 -8.34 5.35
C PHE A 192 -14.92 -9.19 6.44
N ARG A 193 -14.66 -8.64 7.62
CA ARG A 193 -13.97 -9.29 8.74
C ARG A 193 -14.89 -10.13 9.60
#